data_134699a3ef8c01df216d228e7f32c7aa
#
_entry.id   134699a3ef8c01df216d228e7f32c7aa
#
_cell.length_a   1.000
_cell.length_b   1.000
_cell.length_c   1.000
_cell.angle_alpha   90.00
_cell.angle_beta   90.00
_cell.angle_gamma   90.00
#
_symmetry.space_group_name_H-M   'P 1'
#
loop_
_entity.id
_entity.type
_entity.pdbx_description
1 polymer ?
#
loop_
_entity_poly.entity_id
_entity_poly.type
_entity_poly.pdbx_seq_one_letter_code
_entity_poly.pdbx_strand_id
1 'polypeptide(L)'
;MLLAAAFCVFFTIFLLRFSLQVEEAVPELPTTQEELFPYDIYNNQSVAIPLSSSFEEPPTPEGWRFHPARDARNYGLNEEQCDWTFPSLWIELENAARVRRNKGNVTKEDLDITWRDDAITRCMIYDHQLYILETRGTTHRRDYRERTLAVLHNMHRAITSYNGPLPNIEFAFSVDDWVYSDIKQDYDHIIWGFTRQPEWPDVWLMPDFGYWSWPTDPVGAYQDVRNQMGVREKTQAFSEKKPKVVWRGAAMTDQRKQLIKQWHTKPWSDIVALDWNDPDVEEKFVIMPDHCQWQYVLHTEGRSYSGRLKYLQNCHSVPIIPQMHWIEPHHKLLIDQGPAMNYIPVKFDFSDLGEKVEYYLDHPDEAERIADNNVAMFRDKYLTPAAQACYWRKLFRMWRDVSFEPELSEDYGKPRGIPFETYALLDIYDSNPWRDTEPAPTSK
;
A
#
# COMPACT_ATOMS: atom_id res chain seq x y z
N MET A 1 -60.81 -1.37 -0.12
CA MET A 1 -60.42 -2.75 -0.47
C MET A 1 -59.97 -2.90 -1.94
N LEU A 2 -60.43 -2.13 -2.89
CA LEU A 2 -60.06 -2.24 -4.33
C LEU A 2 -58.63 -1.71 -4.66
N LEU A 3 -58.07 -0.75 -3.92
CA LEU A 3 -56.73 -0.20 -4.15
C LEU A 3 -55.58 -1.12 -3.66
N ALA A 4 -55.80 -1.92 -2.64
CA ALA A 4 -54.81 -2.89 -2.12
C ALA A 4 -54.65 -4.11 -3.06
N ALA A 5 -55.71 -4.52 -3.73
CA ALA A 5 -55.65 -5.63 -4.67
C ALA A 5 -54.91 -5.27 -5.98
N ALA A 6 -55.02 -4.03 -6.43
CA ALA A 6 -54.31 -3.55 -7.61
C ALA A 6 -52.77 -3.46 -7.40
N PHE A 7 -52.36 -3.09 -6.18
CA PHE A 7 -50.95 -3.00 -5.85
C PHE A 7 -50.25 -4.38 -5.77
N CYS A 8 -50.93 -5.38 -5.23
CA CYS A 8 -50.39 -6.75 -5.18
C CYS A 8 -50.26 -7.38 -6.57
N VAL A 9 -51.21 -7.12 -7.47
CA VAL A 9 -51.16 -7.65 -8.85
C VAL A 9 -50.03 -6.99 -9.65
N PHE A 10 -49.81 -5.69 -9.50
CA PHE A 10 -48.73 -4.99 -10.16
C PHE A 10 -47.36 -5.42 -9.64
N PHE A 11 -47.24 -5.64 -8.34
CA PHE A 11 -45.96 -6.10 -7.74
C PHE A 11 -45.65 -7.55 -8.13
N THR A 12 -46.62 -8.42 -8.24
CA THR A 12 -46.44 -9.82 -8.68
C THR A 12 -46.08 -9.89 -10.16
N ILE A 13 -46.66 -9.05 -11.03
CA ILE A 13 -46.34 -8.96 -12.43
C ILE A 13 -44.93 -8.36 -12.63
N PHE A 14 -44.53 -7.42 -11.77
CA PHE A 14 -43.18 -6.83 -11.82
C PHE A 14 -42.12 -7.88 -11.42
N LEU A 15 -42.32 -8.63 -10.37
CA LEU A 15 -41.46 -9.71 -9.94
C LEU A 15 -41.36 -10.87 -10.97
N LEU A 16 -42.52 -11.24 -11.60
CA LEU A 16 -42.49 -12.23 -12.67
C LEU A 16 -41.77 -11.76 -13.94
N ARG A 17 -41.89 -10.47 -14.27
CA ARG A 17 -41.10 -9.91 -15.40
C ARG A 17 -39.62 -9.85 -15.09
N PHE A 18 -39.22 -9.58 -13.84
CA PHE A 18 -37.82 -9.58 -13.42
C PHE A 18 -37.23 -11.01 -13.40
N SER A 19 -38.02 -12.01 -12.98
CA SER A 19 -37.61 -13.42 -13.05
C SER A 19 -37.44 -13.95 -14.48
N LEU A 20 -38.27 -13.48 -15.43
CA LEU A 20 -38.21 -13.90 -16.82
C LEU A 20 -37.11 -13.19 -17.65
N GLN A 21 -36.57 -12.07 -17.15
CA GLN A 21 -35.42 -11.39 -17.79
C GLN A 21 -34.05 -11.88 -17.29
N VAL A 22 -34.01 -12.68 -16.23
CA VAL A 22 -32.75 -13.25 -15.69
C VAL A 22 -32.44 -14.61 -16.30
N GLU A 23 -33.35 -15.20 -17.11
CA GLU A 23 -33.12 -16.51 -17.75
C GLU A 23 -32.50 -16.43 -19.16
N GLU A 24 -32.22 -15.23 -19.69
CA GLU A 24 -31.48 -15.09 -20.96
C GLU A 24 -30.00 -14.78 -20.68
N ALA A 25 -29.16 -15.81 -20.94
CA ALA A 25 -27.70 -15.76 -21.09
C ALA A 25 -26.90 -15.56 -19.79
N VAL A 26 -26.87 -16.57 -18.94
CA VAL A 26 -25.65 -16.84 -18.19
C VAL A 26 -24.64 -17.42 -19.20
N PRO A 27 -23.56 -16.75 -19.59
CA PRO A 27 -22.52 -17.34 -20.41
C PRO A 27 -21.98 -18.53 -19.65
N GLU A 28 -21.82 -19.67 -20.31
CA GLU A 28 -21.12 -20.81 -19.73
C GLU A 28 -19.77 -20.32 -19.19
N LEU A 29 -19.52 -20.56 -17.91
CA LEU A 29 -18.23 -20.25 -17.29
C LEU A 29 -17.15 -21.05 -18.02
N PRO A 30 -16.03 -20.40 -18.39
CA PRO A 30 -14.90 -21.08 -19.00
C PRO A 30 -14.45 -22.27 -18.13
N THR A 31 -14.30 -23.43 -18.75
CA THR A 31 -14.03 -24.70 -18.06
C THR A 31 -12.55 -24.99 -17.86
N THR A 32 -11.67 -24.14 -18.37
CA THR A 32 -10.21 -24.29 -18.20
C THR A 32 -9.60 -23.09 -17.51
N GLN A 33 -8.51 -23.33 -16.79
CA GLN A 33 -7.76 -22.28 -16.08
C GLN A 33 -7.17 -21.22 -17.05
N GLU A 34 -6.92 -21.60 -18.31
CA GLU A 34 -6.48 -20.72 -19.39
C GLU A 34 -7.60 -19.79 -19.90
N GLU A 35 -8.87 -20.27 -19.88
CA GLU A 35 -10.03 -19.46 -20.26
C GLU A 35 -10.43 -18.45 -19.19
N LEU A 36 -10.23 -18.79 -17.89
CA LEU A 36 -10.46 -17.89 -16.77
C LEU A 36 -9.41 -16.76 -16.66
N PHE A 37 -8.19 -17.02 -17.15
CA PHE A 37 -7.11 -16.06 -17.14
C PHE A 37 -6.39 -16.03 -18.50
N PRO A 38 -7.03 -15.51 -19.56
CA PRO A 38 -6.47 -15.56 -20.92
C PRO A 38 -5.23 -14.68 -21.12
N TYR A 39 -4.67 -14.11 -20.05
CA TYR A 39 -3.54 -13.20 -20.13
C TYR A 39 -2.37 -13.71 -19.31
N ASP A 40 -1.38 -14.19 -20.01
CA ASP A 40 -0.01 -14.21 -19.52
C ASP A 40 0.48 -12.75 -19.45
N ILE A 41 0.23 -12.11 -18.28
CA ILE A 41 0.53 -10.68 -18.03
C ILE A 41 2.03 -10.39 -18.23
N TYR A 42 2.85 -11.41 -18.35
CA TYR A 42 4.30 -11.32 -18.30
C TYR A 42 5.01 -11.84 -19.56
N ASN A 43 4.28 -12.17 -20.62
CA ASN A 43 4.87 -12.69 -21.84
C ASN A 43 5.39 -11.60 -22.81
N ASN A 44 5.59 -10.38 -22.33
CA ASN A 44 6.46 -9.44 -23.02
C ASN A 44 7.89 -9.70 -22.53
N GLN A 45 8.78 -10.00 -23.47
CA GLN A 45 10.20 -10.04 -23.26
C GLN A 45 10.61 -8.69 -22.65
N SER A 46 10.60 -8.59 -21.31
CA SER A 46 11.35 -7.55 -20.64
C SER A 46 12.80 -7.82 -21.00
N VAL A 47 13.35 -6.98 -21.83
CA VAL A 47 14.80 -6.95 -22.08
C VAL A 47 15.41 -6.77 -20.69
N ALA A 48 16.09 -7.79 -20.20
CA ALA A 48 16.82 -7.71 -18.95
C ALA A 48 17.89 -6.62 -19.15
N ILE A 49 17.60 -5.42 -18.69
CA ILE A 49 18.59 -4.34 -18.66
C ILE A 49 19.61 -4.75 -17.60
N PRO A 50 20.89 -4.91 -17.93
CA PRO A 50 21.88 -5.23 -16.93
C PRO A 50 21.92 -4.06 -15.93
N LEU A 51 21.57 -4.35 -14.68
CA LEU A 51 21.79 -3.46 -13.56
C LEU A 51 23.26 -3.01 -13.61
N SER A 52 23.47 -1.70 -13.56
CA SER A 52 24.82 -1.13 -13.65
C SER A 52 25.71 -1.72 -12.55
N SER A 53 26.95 -1.91 -12.86
CA SER A 53 28.01 -2.66 -12.20
C SER A 53 28.44 -2.21 -10.79
N SER A 54 27.57 -1.60 -10.00
CA SER A 54 27.87 -1.20 -8.61
C SER A 54 27.04 -1.95 -7.54
N PHE A 55 26.11 -2.80 -7.95
CA PHE A 55 25.46 -3.74 -7.05
C PHE A 55 25.96 -5.15 -7.38
N GLU A 56 26.94 -5.64 -6.63
CA GLU A 56 27.26 -7.06 -6.62
C GLU A 56 26.03 -7.79 -6.08
N GLU A 57 25.33 -8.52 -6.97
CA GLU A 57 24.28 -9.42 -6.53
C GLU A 57 24.89 -10.50 -5.64
N PRO A 58 24.36 -10.72 -4.43
CA PRO A 58 24.83 -11.79 -3.59
C PRO A 58 24.67 -13.14 -4.30
N PRO A 59 25.49 -14.16 -3.99
CA PRO A 59 25.44 -15.46 -4.66
C PRO A 59 24.06 -16.09 -4.53
N THR A 60 23.49 -16.53 -5.65
CA THR A 60 22.19 -17.21 -5.70
C THR A 60 22.23 -18.53 -4.94
N PRO A 61 21.16 -18.90 -4.22
CA PRO A 61 20.89 -20.31 -3.92
C PRO A 61 20.94 -21.09 -5.24
N GLU A 62 21.63 -22.21 -5.28
CA GLU A 62 21.89 -22.93 -6.52
C GLU A 62 20.65 -23.05 -7.42
N GLY A 63 20.65 -22.30 -8.53
CA GLY A 63 19.70 -22.43 -9.62
C GLY A 63 18.37 -21.68 -9.52
N TRP A 64 17.99 -21.05 -8.40
CA TRP A 64 16.76 -20.27 -8.32
C TRP A 64 17.01 -18.77 -8.56
N ARG A 65 16.15 -18.17 -9.41
CA ARG A 65 16.11 -16.70 -9.61
C ARG A 65 14.67 -16.25 -9.56
N PHE A 66 14.45 -15.09 -8.96
CA PHE A 66 13.13 -14.44 -8.98
C PHE A 66 12.75 -14.09 -10.42
N HIS A 67 11.55 -14.48 -10.80
CA HIS A 67 10.96 -14.13 -12.08
C HIS A 67 9.58 -13.50 -11.86
N PRO A 68 9.35 -12.24 -12.26
CA PRO A 68 8.11 -11.52 -11.97
C PRO A 68 6.84 -12.29 -12.35
N ALA A 69 6.81 -12.92 -13.53
CA ALA A 69 5.66 -13.66 -14.01
C ALA A 69 5.29 -14.87 -13.12
N ARG A 70 6.30 -15.53 -12.53
CA ARG A 70 6.12 -16.71 -11.67
C ARG A 70 5.97 -16.33 -10.21
N ASP A 71 6.79 -15.38 -9.74
CA ASP A 71 7.06 -15.19 -8.32
C ASP A 71 6.43 -13.92 -7.72
N ALA A 72 5.92 -12.98 -8.54
CA ALA A 72 5.34 -11.73 -8.02
C ALA A 72 4.21 -11.95 -6.99
N ARG A 73 3.53 -13.10 -7.06
CA ARG A 73 2.48 -13.51 -6.10
C ARG A 73 2.89 -14.67 -5.21
N ASN A 74 4.16 -15.04 -5.20
CA ASN A 74 4.65 -16.11 -4.33
C ASN A 74 4.85 -15.57 -2.91
N TYR A 75 3.80 -15.60 -2.12
CA TYR A 75 3.83 -15.16 -0.72
C TYR A 75 4.71 -16.06 0.16
N GLY A 76 5.01 -17.29 -0.27
CA GLY A 76 5.74 -18.30 0.47
C GLY A 76 7.25 -18.34 0.19
N LEU A 77 7.83 -17.31 -0.47
CA LEU A 77 9.29 -17.23 -0.63
C LEU A 77 9.98 -17.41 0.72
N ASN A 78 11.03 -18.26 0.77
CA ASN A 78 11.78 -18.45 1.99
C ASN A 78 12.67 -17.24 2.31
N GLU A 79 13.31 -17.24 3.48
CA GLU A 79 14.11 -16.11 3.96
C GLU A 79 15.28 -15.81 3.03
N GLU A 80 16.00 -16.85 2.60
CA GLU A 80 17.13 -16.72 1.69
C GLU A 80 16.70 -16.14 0.33
N GLN A 81 15.57 -16.62 -0.22
CA GLN A 81 14.98 -16.07 -1.45
C GLN A 81 14.57 -14.61 -1.28
N CYS A 82 13.97 -14.25 -0.14
CA CYS A 82 13.61 -12.87 0.17
C CYS A 82 14.84 -11.97 0.27
N ASP A 83 15.84 -12.36 1.05
CA ASP A 83 17.04 -11.57 1.30
C ASP A 83 17.86 -11.38 0.04
N TRP A 84 17.95 -12.42 -0.78
CA TRP A 84 18.64 -12.34 -2.05
C TRP A 84 17.88 -11.48 -3.07
N THR A 85 16.55 -11.60 -3.14
CA THR A 85 15.75 -10.87 -4.14
C THR A 85 15.60 -9.40 -3.79
N PHE A 86 15.41 -9.07 -2.50
CA PHE A 86 15.00 -7.73 -2.07
C PHE A 86 15.98 -7.04 -1.10
N PRO A 87 17.32 -7.11 -1.29
CA PRO A 87 18.28 -6.68 -0.28
C PRO A 87 18.12 -5.21 0.13
N SER A 88 17.82 -4.34 -0.82
CA SER A 88 17.69 -2.88 -0.58
C SER A 88 16.35 -2.48 0.07
N LEU A 89 15.43 -3.43 0.25
CA LEU A 89 14.14 -3.17 0.89
C LEU A 89 14.24 -3.09 2.42
N TRP A 90 15.33 -3.62 3.00
CA TRP A 90 15.52 -3.74 4.45
C TRP A 90 16.16 -2.52 5.11
N ILE A 91 16.66 -1.56 4.34
CA ILE A 91 17.48 -0.43 4.82
C ILE A 91 16.80 0.35 5.96
N GLU A 92 15.49 0.60 5.86
CA GLU A 92 14.78 1.33 6.91
C GLU A 92 14.57 0.47 8.18
N LEU A 93 14.39 -0.85 8.03
CA LEU A 93 14.34 -1.78 9.16
C LEU A 93 15.70 -1.89 9.86
N GLU A 94 16.78 -1.97 9.09
CA GLU A 94 18.16 -2.00 9.60
C GLU A 94 18.50 -0.73 10.38
N ASN A 95 18.06 0.43 9.86
CA ASN A 95 18.22 1.71 10.55
C ASN A 95 17.45 1.73 11.88
N ALA A 96 16.19 1.33 11.89
CA ALA A 96 15.36 1.29 13.09
C ALA A 96 15.95 0.32 14.14
N ALA A 97 16.35 -0.88 13.71
CA ALA A 97 16.99 -1.87 14.61
C ALA A 97 18.31 -1.35 15.18
N ARG A 98 19.14 -0.67 14.38
CA ARG A 98 20.39 -0.06 14.83
C ARG A 98 20.14 1.04 15.87
N VAL A 99 19.18 1.93 15.62
CA VAL A 99 18.80 2.98 16.57
C VAL A 99 18.31 2.35 17.87
N ARG A 100 17.48 1.31 17.80
CA ARG A 100 16.93 0.65 18.98
C ARG A 100 18.01 -0.05 19.81
N ARG A 101 18.93 -0.78 19.19
CA ARG A 101 20.07 -1.41 19.92
C ARG A 101 20.86 -0.40 20.73
N ASN A 102 21.00 0.84 20.26
CA ASN A 102 21.70 1.90 20.99
C ASN A 102 20.91 2.45 22.19
N LYS A 103 19.57 2.32 22.18
CA LYS A 103 18.67 2.78 23.24
C LYS A 103 18.33 1.71 24.28
N GLY A 104 18.58 0.43 23.98
CA GLY A 104 18.19 -0.73 24.76
C GLY A 104 17.04 -1.50 24.11
N ASN A 105 16.75 -2.71 24.60
CA ASN A 105 15.67 -3.53 24.05
C ASN A 105 14.29 -2.96 24.36
N VAL A 106 13.34 -3.28 23.50
CA VAL A 106 11.91 -2.97 23.71
C VAL A 106 11.40 -3.73 24.93
N THR A 107 10.65 -3.06 25.79
CA THR A 107 9.99 -3.64 26.96
C THR A 107 8.48 -3.71 26.76
N LYS A 108 7.75 -4.34 27.69
CA LYS A 108 6.27 -4.37 27.65
C LYS A 108 5.66 -2.98 27.82
N GLU A 109 6.31 -2.14 28.62
CA GLU A 109 5.91 -0.76 28.92
C GLU A 109 6.05 0.13 27.70
N ASP A 110 7.08 -0.07 26.86
CA ASP A 110 7.27 0.64 25.58
C ASP A 110 6.11 0.40 24.61
N LEU A 111 5.35 -0.69 24.79
CA LEU A 111 4.20 -1.06 23.96
C LEU A 111 2.85 -0.66 24.55
N ASP A 112 2.84 0.13 25.63
CA ASP A 112 1.60 0.74 26.11
C ASP A 112 0.99 1.63 25.04
N ILE A 113 -0.31 1.48 24.78
CA ILE A 113 -1.04 2.28 23.78
C ILE A 113 -2.06 3.23 24.41
N THR A 114 -2.08 3.34 25.74
CA THR A 114 -3.05 4.20 26.46
C THR A 114 -2.80 5.70 26.28
N TRP A 115 -1.63 6.08 25.78
CA TRP A 115 -1.25 7.46 25.48
C TRP A 115 -1.96 8.06 24.26
N ARG A 116 -2.60 7.19 23.45
CA ARG A 116 -3.30 7.61 22.22
C ARG A 116 -4.73 7.07 22.22
N ASP A 117 -5.70 7.90 21.85
CA ASP A 117 -7.12 7.55 21.91
C ASP A 117 -7.62 6.82 20.66
N ASP A 118 -6.90 6.90 19.53
CA ASP A 118 -7.38 6.33 18.27
C ASP A 118 -6.28 5.82 17.33
N ALA A 119 -6.71 5.06 16.32
CA ALA A 119 -5.89 4.56 15.20
C ALA A 119 -4.69 3.69 15.61
N ILE A 120 -4.70 3.08 16.78
CA ILE A 120 -3.59 2.27 17.30
C ILE A 120 -4.06 0.89 17.73
N THR A 121 -3.22 -0.11 17.48
CA THR A 121 -3.51 -1.51 17.80
C THR A 121 -2.25 -2.19 18.33
N ARG A 122 -2.38 -2.91 19.45
CA ARG A 122 -1.34 -3.79 20.02
C ARG A 122 -1.66 -5.23 19.67
N CYS A 123 -0.68 -5.94 19.13
CA CYS A 123 -0.81 -7.30 18.64
C CYS A 123 0.31 -8.21 19.15
N MET A 124 0.06 -9.51 19.02
CA MET A 124 1.05 -10.55 19.26
C MET A 124 1.03 -11.56 18.13
N ILE A 125 2.20 -11.98 17.67
CA ILE A 125 2.37 -13.20 16.87
C ILE A 125 2.94 -14.25 17.81
N TYR A 126 2.25 -15.39 17.91
CA TYR A 126 2.68 -16.51 18.71
C TYR A 126 2.33 -17.82 18.01
N ASP A 127 3.32 -18.68 17.82
CA ASP A 127 3.18 -19.97 17.14
C ASP A 127 2.41 -19.84 15.81
N HIS A 128 2.84 -18.92 14.95
CA HIS A 128 2.21 -18.61 13.64
C HIS A 128 0.75 -18.10 13.71
N GLN A 129 0.25 -17.75 14.89
CA GLN A 129 -1.07 -17.15 15.07
C GLN A 129 -0.93 -15.66 15.36
N LEU A 130 -1.82 -14.85 14.78
CA LEU A 130 -1.92 -13.42 15.03
C LEU A 130 -3.03 -13.15 16.03
N TYR A 131 -2.71 -12.49 17.13
CA TYR A 131 -3.64 -12.11 18.20
C TYR A 131 -3.72 -10.59 18.28
N ILE A 132 -4.94 -10.07 18.45
CA ILE A 132 -5.20 -8.67 18.78
C ILE A 132 -5.33 -8.56 20.29
N LEU A 133 -4.41 -7.82 20.92
CA LEU A 133 -4.38 -7.65 22.38
C LEU A 133 -5.23 -6.48 22.83
N GLU A 134 -5.10 -5.34 22.14
CA GLU A 134 -5.80 -4.11 22.45
C GLU A 134 -5.95 -3.27 21.17
N THR A 135 -7.06 -2.54 21.06
CA THR A 135 -7.29 -1.57 19.98
C THR A 135 -7.87 -0.28 20.55
N ARG A 136 -7.51 0.86 19.95
CA ARG A 136 -8.06 2.16 20.33
C ARG A 136 -8.51 2.91 19.07
N GLY A 137 -9.75 3.42 19.10
CA GLY A 137 -10.37 4.17 18.02
C GLY A 137 -10.86 3.37 16.82
N THR A 138 -10.65 2.05 16.79
CA THR A 138 -11.05 1.21 15.65
C THR A 138 -12.51 0.76 15.70
N THR A 139 -13.23 0.98 16.80
CA THR A 139 -14.64 0.60 16.95
C THR A 139 -15.60 1.70 16.55
N HIS A 140 -15.27 2.96 16.80
CA HIS A 140 -16.13 4.10 16.51
C HIS A 140 -15.70 4.92 15.28
N ARG A 141 -14.53 4.61 14.70
CA ARG A 141 -13.99 5.24 13.50
C ARG A 141 -13.90 4.21 12.39
N ARG A 142 -14.87 4.24 11.45
CA ARG A 142 -14.93 3.31 10.33
C ARG A 142 -13.66 3.31 9.49
N ASP A 143 -13.12 4.47 9.17
CA ASP A 143 -11.89 4.63 8.39
C ASP A 143 -10.69 3.94 9.07
N TYR A 144 -10.53 4.06 10.37
CA TYR A 144 -9.48 3.38 11.11
C TYR A 144 -9.71 1.88 11.21
N ARG A 145 -10.97 1.44 11.37
CA ARG A 145 -11.31 0.01 11.34
C ARG A 145 -10.93 -0.64 10.03
N GLU A 146 -11.32 -0.02 8.92
CA GLU A 146 -11.04 -0.53 7.58
C GLU A 146 -9.54 -0.60 7.30
N ARG A 147 -8.77 0.43 7.66
CA ARG A 147 -7.31 0.44 7.54
C ARG A 147 -6.66 -0.62 8.42
N THR A 148 -7.10 -0.75 9.66
CA THR A 148 -6.59 -1.77 10.60
C THR A 148 -6.82 -3.18 10.05
N LEU A 149 -8.02 -3.50 9.59
CA LEU A 149 -8.31 -4.78 8.97
C LEU A 149 -7.45 -5.04 7.73
N ALA A 150 -7.25 -4.04 6.88
CA ALA A 150 -6.41 -4.19 5.69
C ALA A 150 -4.94 -4.50 6.05
N VAL A 151 -4.39 -3.83 7.06
CA VAL A 151 -3.03 -4.11 7.58
C VAL A 151 -2.96 -5.52 8.17
N LEU A 152 -3.91 -5.89 9.03
CA LEU A 152 -3.95 -7.20 9.68
C LEU A 152 -4.12 -8.34 8.67
N HIS A 153 -4.96 -8.17 7.64
CA HIS A 153 -5.10 -9.15 6.56
C HIS A 153 -3.80 -9.33 5.76
N ASN A 154 -3.10 -8.23 5.46
CA ASN A 154 -1.82 -8.30 4.76
C ASN A 154 -0.76 -9.03 5.60
N MET A 155 -0.69 -8.70 6.88
CA MET A 155 0.19 -9.34 7.86
C MET A 155 -0.14 -10.83 8.02
N HIS A 156 -1.42 -11.16 8.23
CA HIS A 156 -1.90 -12.54 8.38
C HIS A 156 -1.58 -13.39 7.13
N ARG A 157 -1.72 -12.82 5.93
CA ARG A 157 -1.30 -13.49 4.69
C ARG A 157 0.20 -13.80 4.71
N ALA A 158 1.06 -12.88 5.14
CA ALA A 158 2.49 -13.10 5.21
C ALA A 158 2.88 -14.18 6.24
N ILE A 159 2.08 -14.34 7.30
CA ILE A 159 2.24 -15.39 8.32
C ILE A 159 1.81 -16.74 7.75
N THR A 160 0.57 -16.85 7.29
CA THR A 160 -0.06 -18.13 6.92
C THR A 160 0.45 -18.72 5.60
N SER A 161 1.02 -17.91 4.73
CA SER A 161 1.62 -18.39 3.47
C SER A 161 3.05 -18.93 3.63
N TYR A 162 3.62 -18.89 4.82
CA TYR A 162 5.00 -19.24 5.07
C TYR A 162 5.11 -20.44 6.03
N ASN A 163 5.76 -21.52 5.57
CA ASN A 163 5.91 -22.75 6.35
C ASN A 163 7.20 -22.79 7.20
N GLY A 164 8.09 -21.79 7.05
CA GLY A 164 9.32 -21.70 7.83
C GLY A 164 9.08 -21.06 9.21
N PRO A 165 10.09 -21.05 10.09
CA PRO A 165 9.94 -20.50 11.44
C PRO A 165 9.68 -19.01 11.45
N LEU A 166 8.73 -18.57 12.26
CA LEU A 166 8.47 -17.17 12.58
C LEU A 166 8.71 -16.93 14.07
N PRO A 167 9.26 -15.78 14.47
CA PRO A 167 9.46 -15.47 15.87
C PRO A 167 8.14 -15.14 16.56
N ASN A 168 8.05 -15.49 17.85
CA ASN A 168 7.04 -14.95 18.73
C ASN A 168 7.39 -13.49 19.06
N ILE A 169 6.47 -12.57 18.83
CA ILE A 169 6.68 -11.12 19.04
C ILE A 169 5.40 -10.45 19.54
N GLU A 170 5.59 -9.37 20.27
CA GLU A 170 4.53 -8.44 20.65
C GLU A 170 4.91 -7.05 20.14
N PHE A 171 3.93 -6.29 19.59
CA PHE A 171 4.17 -5.01 18.93
C PHE A 171 2.92 -4.15 18.92
N ALA A 172 3.11 -2.85 18.70
CA ALA A 172 2.02 -1.91 18.46
C ALA A 172 2.20 -1.21 17.11
N PHE A 173 1.09 -0.90 16.44
CA PHE A 173 1.12 -0.17 15.18
C PHE A 173 0.00 0.87 15.10
N SER A 174 0.25 1.94 14.33
CA SER A 174 -0.74 2.96 14.01
C SER A 174 -1.16 2.90 12.54
N VAL A 175 -2.45 3.11 12.29
CA VAL A 175 -3.02 3.24 10.94
C VAL A 175 -3.38 4.68 10.58
N ASP A 176 -3.00 5.63 11.42
CA ASP A 176 -3.10 7.06 11.11
C ASP A 176 -2.00 7.48 10.13
N ASP A 177 -2.26 8.55 9.40
CA ASP A 177 -1.28 9.20 8.54
C ASP A 177 -0.11 9.80 9.34
N TRP A 178 -0.33 10.11 10.62
CA TRP A 178 0.67 10.62 11.58
C TRP A 178 0.87 9.62 12.71
N VAL A 179 2.08 9.13 12.87
CA VAL A 179 2.42 8.22 13.97
C VAL A 179 2.34 8.98 15.30
N TYR A 180 2.88 10.19 15.34
CA TYR A 180 2.81 11.08 16.49
C TYR A 180 1.90 12.26 16.17
N SER A 181 0.85 12.46 16.96
CA SER A 181 0.00 13.64 16.84
C SER A 181 0.70 14.88 17.38
N ASP A 182 0.39 16.04 16.81
CA ASP A 182 1.06 17.34 17.02
C ASP A 182 1.19 17.83 18.46
N ILE A 183 0.56 17.21 19.45
CA ILE A 183 0.31 17.83 20.74
C ILE A 183 1.13 17.25 21.89
N LYS A 184 1.58 16.01 21.82
CA LYS A 184 2.48 15.40 22.81
C LYS A 184 3.36 14.40 22.11
N GLN A 185 4.55 14.81 21.78
CA GLN A 185 5.60 13.89 21.34
C GLN A 185 6.05 13.09 22.56
N ASP A 186 5.33 12.03 22.85
CA ASP A 186 5.81 11.03 23.79
C ASP A 186 6.71 10.07 23.00
N TYR A 187 7.99 10.44 22.94
CA TYR A 187 9.03 9.65 22.26
C TYR A 187 9.40 8.37 23.00
N ASP A 188 8.76 8.08 24.13
CA ASP A 188 9.06 6.92 24.94
C ASP A 188 8.35 5.66 24.45
N HIS A 189 7.35 5.79 23.59
CA HIS A 189 6.61 4.66 23.02
C HIS A 189 7.14 4.26 21.64
N ILE A 190 7.23 2.96 21.41
CA ILE A 190 7.73 2.40 20.17
C ILE A 190 6.58 1.83 19.36
N ILE A 191 6.48 2.28 18.11
CA ILE A 191 5.35 1.98 17.27
C ILE A 191 5.77 1.70 15.83
N TRP A 192 5.04 0.81 15.15
CA TRP A 192 5.13 0.67 13.71
C TRP A 192 4.18 1.64 13.03
N GLY A 193 4.61 2.24 11.93
CA GLY A 193 3.84 3.21 11.16
C GLY A 193 4.06 3.08 9.66
N PHE A 194 3.21 3.73 8.88
CA PHE A 194 3.31 3.72 7.41
C PHE A 194 4.47 4.56 6.89
N THR A 195 4.76 5.62 7.63
CA THR A 195 5.73 6.64 7.25
C THR A 195 6.34 7.28 8.47
N ARG A 196 7.48 7.92 8.30
CA ARG A 196 8.18 8.69 9.33
C ARG A 196 8.85 9.91 8.75
N GLN A 197 9.15 10.86 9.59
CA GLN A 197 10.11 11.92 9.27
C GLN A 197 11.55 11.50 9.63
N PRO A 198 12.58 12.15 9.06
CA PRO A 198 13.96 11.86 9.40
C PRO A 198 14.27 11.96 10.91
N GLU A 199 13.57 12.87 11.60
CA GLU A 199 13.72 13.14 13.03
C GLU A 199 13.15 12.03 13.92
N TRP A 200 12.37 11.11 13.36
CA TRP A 200 11.73 9.99 14.09
C TRP A 200 12.33 8.63 13.70
N PRO A 201 13.62 8.42 13.97
CA PRO A 201 14.31 7.19 13.53
C PRO A 201 13.85 5.94 14.27
N ASP A 202 13.09 6.09 15.36
CA ASP A 202 12.54 5.00 16.17
C ASP A 202 11.25 4.42 15.63
N VAL A 203 10.61 5.09 14.67
CA VAL A 203 9.41 4.56 14.01
C VAL A 203 9.82 3.42 13.07
N TRP A 204 9.27 2.25 13.33
CA TRP A 204 9.46 1.09 12.47
C TRP A 204 8.49 1.17 11.30
N LEU A 205 9.02 1.26 10.10
CA LEU A 205 8.18 1.35 8.92
C LEU A 205 7.55 0.01 8.58
N MET A 206 6.27 0.03 8.27
CA MET A 206 5.49 -1.13 7.83
C MET A 206 4.77 -0.84 6.51
N PRO A 207 4.39 -1.87 5.73
CA PRO A 207 3.53 -1.69 4.57
C PRO A 207 2.19 -1.07 4.95
N ASP A 208 1.76 -0.04 4.22
CA ASP A 208 0.48 0.60 4.47
C ASP A 208 -0.72 -0.28 4.05
N PHE A 209 -1.91 0.10 4.48
CA PHE A 209 -3.15 -0.61 4.20
C PHE A 209 -3.44 -0.77 2.70
N GLY A 210 -2.96 0.17 1.87
CA GLY A 210 -3.16 0.14 0.42
C GLY A 210 -2.48 -1.04 -0.27
N TYR A 211 -1.49 -1.69 0.33
CA TYR A 211 -0.93 -2.95 -0.20
C TYR A 211 -1.86 -4.16 -0.06
N TRP A 212 -2.91 -4.04 0.73
CA TRP A 212 -4.01 -5.00 0.76
C TRP A 212 -5.18 -4.48 -0.07
N SER A 213 -5.82 -3.43 0.42
CA SER A 213 -6.93 -2.78 -0.26
C SER A 213 -7.08 -1.35 0.27
N TRP A 214 -7.26 -0.42 -0.63
CA TRP A 214 -7.71 0.91 -0.25
C TRP A 214 -9.22 0.84 -0.01
N PRO A 215 -9.74 1.24 1.15
CA PRO A 215 -11.13 1.06 1.50
C PRO A 215 -12.06 2.07 0.81
N THR A 216 -11.95 2.21 -0.50
CA THR A 216 -12.84 3.03 -1.34
C THR A 216 -13.03 2.35 -2.69
N ASP A 217 -14.25 2.35 -3.20
CA ASP A 217 -14.62 1.72 -4.47
C ASP A 217 -13.73 2.13 -5.66
N PRO A 218 -13.35 3.43 -5.80
CA PRO A 218 -12.53 3.84 -6.94
C PRO A 218 -11.10 3.28 -6.95
N VAL A 219 -10.60 2.72 -5.84
CA VAL A 219 -9.26 2.14 -5.75
C VAL A 219 -9.33 0.64 -5.51
N GLY A 220 -9.89 0.21 -4.37
CA GLY A 220 -10.08 -1.21 -4.05
C GLY A 220 -8.80 -2.00 -3.79
N ALA A 221 -8.81 -3.27 -4.15
CA ALA A 221 -7.73 -4.21 -3.87
C ALA A 221 -6.47 -3.92 -4.70
N TYR A 222 -5.31 -3.89 -4.03
CA TYR A 222 -4.02 -3.56 -4.66
C TYR A 222 -3.69 -4.45 -5.85
N GLN A 223 -3.91 -5.76 -5.70
CA GLN A 223 -3.61 -6.71 -6.76
C GLN A 223 -4.53 -6.52 -7.98
N ASP A 224 -5.77 -6.12 -7.74
CA ASP A 224 -6.73 -5.86 -8.80
C ASP A 224 -6.36 -4.60 -9.61
N VAL A 225 -5.97 -3.54 -8.91
CA VAL A 225 -5.42 -2.33 -9.54
C VAL A 225 -4.20 -2.67 -10.39
N ARG A 226 -3.25 -3.46 -9.86
CA ARG A 226 -2.07 -3.91 -10.63
C ARG A 226 -2.44 -4.71 -11.88
N ASN A 227 -3.42 -5.61 -11.76
CA ASN A 227 -3.90 -6.38 -12.91
C ASN A 227 -4.49 -5.47 -14.00
N GLN A 228 -5.34 -4.51 -13.60
CA GLN A 228 -5.93 -3.55 -14.51
C GLN A 228 -4.88 -2.67 -15.19
N MET A 229 -3.87 -2.21 -14.44
CA MET A 229 -2.72 -1.48 -15.01
C MET A 229 -1.99 -2.36 -16.03
N GLY A 230 -1.66 -3.60 -15.68
CA GLY A 230 -0.99 -4.54 -16.58
C GLY A 230 -1.77 -4.81 -17.88
N VAL A 231 -3.10 -4.83 -17.82
CA VAL A 231 -3.94 -4.96 -19.04
C VAL A 231 -3.79 -3.72 -19.94
N ARG A 232 -3.82 -2.50 -19.37
CA ARG A 232 -3.67 -1.26 -20.14
C ARG A 232 -2.28 -1.17 -20.78
N GLU A 233 -1.25 -1.50 -20.05
CA GLU A 233 0.14 -1.45 -20.53
C GLU A 233 0.42 -2.38 -21.72
N LYS A 234 -0.33 -3.48 -21.87
CA LYS A 234 -0.20 -4.37 -23.03
C LYS A 234 -0.72 -3.79 -24.33
N THR A 235 -1.63 -2.84 -24.25
CA THR A 235 -2.35 -2.29 -25.40
C THR A 235 -1.83 -0.94 -25.85
N GLN A 236 -0.87 -0.34 -25.13
CA GLN A 236 -0.40 1.01 -25.39
C GLN A 236 1.10 1.13 -25.11
N ALA A 237 1.89 1.34 -26.15
CA ALA A 237 3.31 1.64 -26.04
C ALA A 237 3.54 3.00 -25.36
N PHE A 238 4.74 3.24 -24.80
CA PHE A 238 5.07 4.51 -24.15
C PHE A 238 4.85 5.72 -25.09
N SER A 239 5.26 5.59 -26.35
CA SER A 239 5.10 6.64 -27.36
C SER A 239 3.63 6.95 -27.75
N GLU A 240 2.71 6.04 -27.50
CA GLU A 240 1.29 6.21 -27.78
C GLU A 240 0.52 6.84 -26.61
N LYS A 241 1.16 6.96 -25.44
CA LYS A 241 0.59 7.59 -24.27
C LYS A 241 0.48 9.10 -24.46
N LYS A 242 -0.42 9.72 -23.69
CA LYS A 242 -0.57 11.19 -23.68
C LYS A 242 0.73 11.83 -23.20
N PRO A 243 1.39 12.68 -24.02
CA PRO A 243 2.65 13.33 -23.66
C PRO A 243 2.40 14.51 -22.70
N LYS A 244 1.81 14.22 -21.54
CA LYS A 244 1.41 15.19 -20.52
C LYS A 244 1.71 14.66 -19.14
N VAL A 245 1.83 15.60 -18.20
CA VAL A 245 1.97 15.33 -16.78
C VAL A 245 0.58 15.24 -16.15
N VAL A 246 0.20 14.06 -15.65
CA VAL A 246 -1.08 13.90 -14.96
C VAL A 246 -0.91 14.02 -13.45
N TRP A 247 -1.82 14.77 -12.82
CA TRP A 247 -2.00 14.81 -11.39
C TRP A 247 -3.46 15.10 -11.03
N ARG A 248 -3.99 14.39 -10.05
CA ARG A 248 -5.32 14.59 -9.48
C ARG A 248 -5.21 14.60 -7.96
N GLY A 249 -5.86 15.54 -7.29
CA GLY A 249 -5.90 15.57 -5.83
C GLY A 249 -6.48 16.84 -5.25
N ALA A 250 -6.87 16.79 -3.97
CA ALA A 250 -7.33 17.98 -3.27
C ALA A 250 -6.17 18.94 -2.98
N ALA A 251 -6.42 20.25 -3.09
CA ALA A 251 -5.47 21.33 -2.84
C ALA A 251 -5.27 21.58 -1.33
N MET A 252 -5.03 20.49 -0.54
CA MET A 252 -5.05 20.54 0.93
C MET A 252 -3.72 21.02 1.56
N THR A 253 -2.62 21.00 0.81
CA THR A 253 -1.30 21.43 1.29
C THR A 253 -0.76 22.58 0.46
N ASP A 254 0.16 23.34 1.01
CA ASP A 254 0.76 24.48 0.29
C ASP A 254 1.59 23.98 -0.91
N GLN A 255 2.24 22.84 -0.81
CA GLN A 255 2.92 22.20 -1.93
C GLN A 255 1.96 21.97 -3.11
N ARG A 256 0.78 21.38 -2.86
CA ARG A 256 -0.23 21.13 -3.90
C ARG A 256 -0.84 22.40 -4.48
N LYS A 257 -1.07 23.41 -3.64
CA LYS A 257 -1.53 24.73 -4.10
C LYS A 257 -0.49 25.39 -5.02
N GLN A 258 0.80 25.27 -4.67
CA GLN A 258 1.88 25.80 -5.51
C GLN A 258 1.96 25.08 -6.85
N LEU A 259 1.89 23.75 -6.86
CA LEU A 259 1.83 22.94 -8.09
C LEU A 259 0.72 23.42 -9.03
N ILE A 260 -0.50 23.49 -8.52
CA ILE A 260 -1.67 23.91 -9.30
C ILE A 260 -1.47 25.35 -9.82
N LYS A 261 -1.13 26.28 -8.94
CA LYS A 261 -0.97 27.70 -9.28
C LYS A 261 0.05 27.92 -10.40
N GLN A 262 1.16 27.19 -10.40
CA GLN A 262 2.26 27.40 -11.34
C GLN A 262 2.03 26.70 -12.67
N TRP A 263 1.39 25.51 -12.69
CA TRP A 263 1.53 24.59 -13.81
C TRP A 263 0.24 24.12 -14.47
N HIS A 264 -0.97 24.37 -13.91
CA HIS A 264 -2.23 23.83 -14.45
C HIS A 264 -2.57 24.33 -15.86
N THR A 265 -2.04 25.46 -16.32
CA THR A 265 -2.35 26.06 -17.63
C THR A 265 -1.37 25.70 -18.75
N LYS A 266 -0.32 24.94 -18.47
CA LYS A 266 0.71 24.60 -19.46
C LYS A 266 0.18 23.60 -20.50
N PRO A 267 0.60 23.66 -21.77
CA PRO A 267 0.15 22.74 -22.82
C PRO A 267 0.40 21.26 -22.48
N TRP A 268 1.50 20.97 -21.79
CA TRP A 268 1.88 19.64 -21.36
C TRP A 268 1.22 19.22 -20.03
N SER A 269 0.45 20.09 -19.40
CA SER A 269 -0.14 19.83 -18.09
C SER A 269 -1.52 19.17 -18.22
N ASP A 270 -1.75 18.19 -17.36
CA ASP A 270 -3.06 17.64 -17.01
C ASP A 270 -3.16 17.56 -15.46
N ILE A 271 -2.88 18.71 -14.84
CA ILE A 271 -2.85 18.89 -13.39
C ILE A 271 -4.18 19.52 -12.98
N VAL A 272 -5.02 18.74 -12.28
CA VAL A 272 -6.36 19.16 -11.88
C VAL A 272 -6.57 18.99 -10.38
N ALA A 273 -6.98 20.07 -9.72
CA ALA A 273 -7.45 20.01 -8.34
C ALA A 273 -8.83 19.34 -8.27
N LEU A 274 -9.02 18.45 -7.30
CA LEU A 274 -10.30 17.85 -6.99
C LEU A 274 -10.91 18.56 -5.78
N ASP A 275 -12.11 19.07 -5.94
CA ASP A 275 -12.97 19.50 -4.83
C ASP A 275 -14.10 18.49 -4.70
N TRP A 276 -14.12 17.78 -3.58
CA TRP A 276 -15.14 16.74 -3.32
C TRP A 276 -16.55 17.29 -3.15
N ASN A 277 -16.71 18.61 -3.02
CA ASN A 277 -18.02 19.28 -3.00
C ASN A 277 -18.45 19.75 -4.41
N ASP A 278 -17.59 19.62 -5.41
CA ASP A 278 -17.92 19.95 -6.79
C ASP A 278 -18.85 18.86 -7.36
N PRO A 279 -20.06 19.21 -7.86
CA PRO A 279 -20.97 18.23 -8.46
C PRO A 279 -20.38 17.51 -9.67
N ASP A 280 -19.42 18.12 -10.35
CA ASP A 280 -18.77 17.58 -11.55
C ASP A 280 -17.41 16.92 -11.21
N VAL A 281 -17.14 16.60 -9.94
CA VAL A 281 -15.85 16.00 -9.51
C VAL A 281 -15.59 14.65 -10.19
N GLU A 282 -16.63 13.86 -10.45
CA GLU A 282 -16.51 12.56 -11.11
C GLU A 282 -15.97 12.67 -12.54
N GLU A 283 -16.29 13.72 -13.27
CA GLU A 283 -15.77 13.98 -14.61
C GLU A 283 -14.27 14.35 -14.61
N LYS A 284 -13.78 14.89 -13.50
CA LYS A 284 -12.38 15.30 -13.29
C LYS A 284 -11.53 14.20 -12.70
N PHE A 285 -12.18 13.21 -12.10
CA PHE A 285 -11.51 12.11 -11.44
C PHE A 285 -10.87 11.16 -12.48
N VAL A 286 -9.70 10.63 -12.13
CA VAL A 286 -9.02 9.59 -12.90
C VAL A 286 -8.85 8.39 -11.98
N ILE A 287 -9.47 7.27 -12.31
CA ILE A 287 -9.27 6.03 -11.55
C ILE A 287 -7.81 5.61 -11.60
N MET A 288 -7.35 4.90 -10.57
CA MET A 288 -5.93 4.61 -10.40
C MET A 288 -5.29 3.91 -11.62
N PRO A 289 -5.91 2.89 -12.25
CA PRO A 289 -5.35 2.24 -13.42
C PRO A 289 -5.24 3.15 -14.66
N ASP A 290 -6.10 4.17 -14.76
CA ASP A 290 -6.10 5.05 -15.92
C ASP A 290 -4.94 6.06 -15.95
N HIS A 291 -4.25 6.26 -14.81
CA HIS A 291 -3.04 7.08 -14.78
C HIS A 291 -1.96 6.54 -15.75
N CYS A 292 -1.96 5.26 -16.05
CA CYS A 292 -1.04 4.65 -17.02
C CYS A 292 -1.22 5.13 -18.48
N GLN A 293 -2.27 5.90 -18.79
CA GLN A 293 -2.47 6.50 -20.13
C GLN A 293 -1.56 7.72 -20.40
N TRP A 294 -0.88 8.26 -19.40
CA TRP A 294 0.02 9.40 -19.52
C TRP A 294 1.48 8.96 -19.47
N GLN A 295 2.32 9.66 -20.22
CA GLN A 295 3.78 9.42 -20.18
C GLN A 295 4.38 9.82 -18.83
N TYR A 296 3.84 10.87 -18.19
CA TYR A 296 4.37 11.40 -16.93
C TYR A 296 3.32 11.38 -15.84
N VAL A 297 3.65 10.78 -14.69
CA VAL A 297 2.79 10.67 -13.51
C VAL A 297 3.42 11.42 -12.35
N LEU A 298 2.74 12.44 -11.83
CA LEU A 298 3.30 13.30 -10.80
C LEU A 298 2.85 12.90 -9.41
N HIS A 299 3.81 12.78 -8.52
CA HIS A 299 3.60 12.54 -7.08
C HIS A 299 3.62 13.85 -6.30
N THR A 300 2.84 13.90 -5.23
CA THR A 300 2.89 14.93 -4.18
C THR A 300 2.61 14.28 -2.84
N GLU A 301 3.24 14.79 -1.79
CA GLU A 301 2.86 14.40 -0.44
C GLU A 301 1.45 14.87 -0.08
N GLY A 302 0.85 14.26 0.95
CA GLY A 302 -0.41 14.63 1.55
C GLY A 302 -0.22 15.48 2.80
N ARG A 303 -1.01 15.21 3.84
CA ARG A 303 -0.75 15.72 5.20
C ARG A 303 0.53 15.12 5.77
N SER A 304 0.81 13.89 5.42
CA SER A 304 2.08 13.18 5.56
C SER A 304 2.49 12.64 4.19
N TYR A 305 2.84 11.37 4.10
CA TYR A 305 3.09 10.71 2.82
C TYR A 305 1.86 10.71 1.89
N SER A 306 2.01 10.15 0.73
CA SER A 306 0.86 9.84 -0.14
C SER A 306 0.96 8.41 -0.65
N GLY A 307 0.12 7.54 -0.14
CA GLY A 307 0.04 6.13 -0.54
C GLY A 307 -0.26 5.88 -2.03
N ARG A 308 -0.35 6.94 -2.83
CA ARG A 308 -0.53 6.87 -4.28
C ARG A 308 0.74 6.46 -5.01
N LEU A 309 1.93 6.82 -4.50
CA LEU A 309 3.19 6.63 -5.21
C LEU A 309 3.37 5.18 -5.67
N LYS A 310 3.14 4.21 -4.79
CA LYS A 310 3.25 2.79 -5.12
C LYS A 310 2.33 2.32 -6.26
N TYR A 311 1.19 3.00 -6.46
CA TYR A 311 0.32 2.72 -7.61
C TYR A 311 0.89 3.33 -8.88
N LEU A 312 1.30 4.60 -8.85
CA LEU A 312 1.88 5.29 -10.01
C LEU A 312 3.12 4.55 -10.54
N GLN A 313 3.93 3.99 -9.65
CA GLN A 313 5.11 3.20 -10.00
C GLN A 313 4.80 1.84 -10.64
N ASN A 314 3.54 1.43 -10.71
CA ASN A 314 3.12 0.26 -11.49
C ASN A 314 2.84 0.59 -12.97
N CYS A 315 2.76 1.88 -13.35
CA CYS A 315 2.64 2.29 -14.75
C CYS A 315 4.02 2.30 -15.44
N HIS A 316 4.06 1.88 -16.70
CA HIS A 316 5.17 2.16 -17.61
C HIS A 316 5.10 3.62 -18.04
N SER A 317 5.32 4.49 -17.08
CA SER A 317 5.28 5.95 -17.18
C SER A 317 6.42 6.50 -16.32
N VAL A 318 6.82 7.73 -16.59
CA VAL A 318 7.89 8.39 -15.85
C VAL A 318 7.32 9.01 -14.58
N PRO A 319 7.68 8.55 -13.38
CA PRO A 319 7.31 9.23 -12.16
C PRO A 319 8.05 10.57 -12.04
N ILE A 320 7.35 11.64 -11.72
CA ILE A 320 7.93 12.91 -11.31
C ILE A 320 7.71 13.07 -9.82
N ILE A 321 8.79 13.15 -9.05
CA ILE A 321 8.72 13.12 -7.60
C ILE A 321 9.46 14.33 -7.02
N PRO A 322 8.79 15.19 -6.24
CA PRO A 322 9.46 16.30 -5.56
C PRO A 322 10.32 15.78 -4.41
N GLN A 323 11.22 16.63 -3.93
CA GLN A 323 11.88 16.38 -2.66
C GLN A 323 10.82 16.09 -1.58
N MET A 324 10.93 14.92 -0.94
CA MET A 324 9.98 14.45 0.06
C MET A 324 10.49 14.66 1.48
N HIS A 325 9.56 14.92 2.39
CA HIS A 325 9.82 15.02 3.84
C HIS A 325 9.50 13.70 4.56
N TRP A 326 8.60 12.91 3.97
CA TRP A 326 8.13 11.65 4.56
C TRP A 326 8.80 10.45 3.91
N ILE A 327 9.22 9.51 4.73
CA ILE A 327 9.93 8.30 4.32
C ILE A 327 8.98 7.11 4.42
N GLU A 328 8.84 6.36 3.33
CA GLU A 328 8.15 5.08 3.25
C GLU A 328 9.18 3.94 3.04
N PRO A 329 8.82 2.66 3.28
CA PRO A 329 9.75 1.53 3.20
C PRO A 329 10.54 1.44 1.90
N HIS A 330 9.94 1.82 0.76
CA HIS A 330 10.52 1.65 -0.58
C HIS A 330 11.23 2.91 -1.13
N HIS A 331 11.24 4.03 -0.41
CA HIS A 331 11.81 5.28 -0.93
C HIS A 331 13.32 5.23 -1.14
N LYS A 332 14.05 4.33 -0.44
CA LYS A 332 15.49 4.12 -0.67
C LYS A 332 15.82 3.47 -2.01
N LEU A 333 14.82 3.01 -2.74
CA LEU A 333 14.97 2.45 -4.08
C LEU A 333 14.83 3.49 -5.19
N LEU A 334 14.52 4.73 -4.84
CA LEU A 334 14.45 5.86 -5.78
C LEU A 334 15.87 6.27 -6.19
N ILE A 335 16.13 6.27 -7.49
CA ILE A 335 17.41 6.63 -8.11
C ILE A 335 17.18 7.83 -9.00
N ASP A 336 17.80 8.95 -8.65
CA ASP A 336 17.58 10.28 -9.24
C ASP A 336 18.54 10.66 -10.36
N GLN A 337 19.53 9.81 -10.68
CA GLN A 337 20.54 10.12 -11.68
C GLN A 337 21.19 8.86 -12.27
N GLY A 338 21.88 9.07 -13.39
CA GLY A 338 22.63 8.02 -14.06
C GLY A 338 21.78 7.05 -14.87
N PRO A 339 22.37 5.96 -15.38
CA PRO A 339 21.68 5.02 -16.26
C PRO A 339 20.52 4.29 -15.60
N ALA A 340 20.56 4.09 -14.28
CA ALA A 340 19.54 3.42 -13.50
C ALA A 340 18.45 4.37 -12.95
N MET A 341 18.48 5.66 -13.32
CA MET A 341 17.48 6.66 -12.94
C MET A 341 16.07 6.13 -13.20
N ASN A 342 15.20 6.15 -12.18
CA ASN A 342 13.87 5.56 -12.25
C ASN A 342 12.73 6.55 -11.92
N TYR A 343 13.06 7.84 -11.78
CA TYR A 343 12.10 8.93 -11.65
C TYR A 343 12.77 10.27 -11.99
N ILE A 344 12.00 11.29 -12.31
CA ILE A 344 12.49 12.66 -12.49
C ILE A 344 12.40 13.39 -11.13
N PRO A 345 13.51 13.77 -10.51
CA PRO A 345 13.48 14.55 -9.28
C PRO A 345 13.15 16.02 -9.60
N VAL A 346 12.28 16.63 -8.79
CA VAL A 346 11.97 18.06 -8.84
C VAL A 346 12.09 18.70 -7.46
N LYS A 347 12.25 20.00 -7.42
CA LYS A 347 12.27 20.74 -6.15
C LYS A 347 10.93 20.62 -5.43
N PHE A 348 10.95 20.78 -4.10
CA PHE A 348 9.77 20.71 -3.27
C PHE A 348 8.66 21.66 -3.72
N ASP A 349 9.02 22.86 -4.17
CA ASP A 349 8.11 23.92 -4.64
C ASP A 349 7.73 23.84 -6.13
N PHE A 350 8.21 22.80 -6.82
CA PHE A 350 8.03 22.59 -8.26
C PHE A 350 8.58 23.69 -9.17
N SER A 351 9.47 24.56 -8.67
CA SER A 351 9.99 25.70 -9.47
C SER A 351 10.78 25.28 -10.70
N ASP A 352 11.33 24.06 -10.74
CA ASP A 352 12.08 23.48 -11.86
C ASP A 352 11.28 22.46 -12.70
N LEU A 353 9.99 22.25 -12.37
CA LEU A 353 9.16 21.24 -13.05
C LEU A 353 9.03 21.51 -14.56
N GLY A 354 8.80 22.78 -14.95
CA GLY A 354 8.63 23.14 -16.36
C GLY A 354 9.85 22.83 -17.20
N GLU A 355 11.02 23.26 -16.76
CA GLU A 355 12.30 23.00 -17.46
C GLU A 355 12.52 21.49 -17.66
N LYS A 356 12.28 20.70 -16.62
CA LYS A 356 12.49 19.23 -16.68
C LYS A 356 11.47 18.54 -17.58
N VAL A 357 10.21 18.92 -17.50
CA VAL A 357 9.16 18.32 -18.35
C VAL A 357 9.44 18.64 -19.82
N GLU A 358 9.75 19.89 -20.15
CA GLU A 358 10.05 20.32 -21.52
C GLU A 358 11.28 19.57 -22.06
N TYR A 359 12.34 19.41 -21.25
CA TYR A 359 13.51 18.62 -21.64
C TYR A 359 13.15 17.17 -21.99
N TYR A 360 12.40 16.46 -21.16
CA TYR A 360 12.08 15.05 -21.40
C TYR A 360 11.00 14.86 -22.49
N LEU A 361 10.18 15.86 -22.78
CA LEU A 361 9.32 15.84 -23.96
C LEU A 361 10.12 15.92 -25.26
N ASP A 362 11.24 16.65 -25.25
CA ASP A 362 12.18 16.74 -26.39
C ASP A 362 13.16 15.53 -26.45
N HIS A 363 13.24 14.73 -25.38
CA HIS A 363 14.12 13.56 -25.27
C HIS A 363 13.33 12.29 -24.88
N PRO A 364 12.39 11.83 -25.75
CA PRO A 364 11.48 10.74 -25.40
C PRO A 364 12.18 9.39 -25.11
N ASP A 365 13.32 9.12 -25.76
CA ASP A 365 14.10 7.89 -25.52
C ASP A 365 14.67 7.86 -24.09
N GLU A 366 15.09 9.01 -23.55
CA GLU A 366 15.54 9.10 -22.16
C GLU A 366 14.37 8.95 -21.19
N ALA A 367 13.23 9.53 -21.52
CA ALA A 367 12.01 9.41 -20.73
C ALA A 367 11.53 7.95 -20.66
N GLU A 368 11.50 7.24 -21.79
CA GLU A 368 11.10 5.83 -21.85
C GLU A 368 12.06 4.95 -21.05
N ARG A 369 13.39 5.19 -21.12
CA ARG A 369 14.37 4.49 -20.29
C ARG A 369 14.11 4.67 -18.79
N ILE A 370 13.69 5.86 -18.35
CA ILE A 370 13.31 6.09 -16.94
C ILE A 370 12.06 5.29 -16.58
N ALA A 371 11.08 5.24 -17.48
CA ALA A 371 9.88 4.44 -17.30
C ALA A 371 10.18 2.94 -17.25
N ASP A 372 11.10 2.44 -18.09
CA ASP A 372 11.60 1.06 -18.05
C ASP A 372 12.24 0.74 -16.71
N ASN A 373 13.14 1.60 -16.23
CA ASN A 373 13.81 1.43 -14.93
C ASN A 373 12.78 1.46 -13.77
N ASN A 374 11.79 2.33 -13.85
CA ASN A 374 10.71 2.40 -12.87
C ASN A 374 9.97 1.07 -12.77
N VAL A 375 9.50 0.52 -13.89
CA VAL A 375 8.74 -0.74 -13.83
C VAL A 375 9.61 -1.94 -13.48
N ALA A 376 10.85 -2.00 -13.95
CA ALA A 376 11.77 -3.07 -13.59
C ALA A 376 12.07 -3.09 -12.08
N MET A 377 12.26 -1.91 -11.48
CA MET A 377 12.53 -1.77 -10.05
C MET A 377 11.26 -1.99 -9.22
N PHE A 378 10.20 -1.29 -9.52
CA PHE A 378 9.04 -1.22 -8.63
C PHE A 378 7.96 -2.24 -8.97
N ARG A 379 7.33 -2.15 -10.15
CA ARG A 379 6.25 -3.04 -10.55
C ARG A 379 6.65 -4.51 -10.54
N ASP A 380 7.80 -4.80 -11.12
CA ASP A 380 8.21 -6.17 -11.41
C ASP A 380 9.06 -6.79 -10.29
N LYS A 381 9.49 -6.01 -9.29
CA LYS A 381 10.31 -6.50 -8.18
C LYS A 381 9.80 -6.03 -6.81
N TYR A 382 10.08 -4.80 -6.40
CA TYR A 382 9.97 -4.37 -5.01
C TYR A 382 8.55 -4.02 -4.53
N LEU A 383 7.62 -3.71 -5.42
CA LEU A 383 6.21 -3.47 -5.07
C LEU A 383 5.32 -4.69 -5.35
N THR A 384 5.90 -5.86 -5.59
CA THR A 384 5.14 -7.09 -5.75
C THR A 384 4.53 -7.58 -4.44
N PRO A 385 3.41 -8.31 -4.46
CA PRO A 385 2.87 -8.97 -3.27
C PRO A 385 3.87 -9.88 -2.56
N ALA A 386 4.75 -10.55 -3.31
CA ALA A 386 5.84 -11.35 -2.75
C ALA A 386 6.82 -10.49 -1.93
N ALA A 387 7.25 -9.34 -2.45
CA ALA A 387 8.10 -8.40 -1.72
C ALA A 387 7.45 -7.92 -0.43
N GLN A 388 6.13 -7.65 -0.43
CA GLN A 388 5.40 -7.24 0.77
C GLN A 388 5.36 -8.36 1.82
N ALA A 389 5.13 -9.62 1.42
CA ALA A 389 5.16 -10.74 2.35
C ALA A 389 6.57 -10.96 2.93
N CYS A 390 7.61 -10.83 2.11
CA CYS A 390 8.99 -10.85 2.57
C CYS A 390 9.29 -9.72 3.57
N TYR A 391 8.78 -8.50 3.27
CA TYR A 391 8.97 -7.33 4.15
C TYR A 391 8.38 -7.57 5.54
N TRP A 392 7.13 -8.04 5.62
CA TRP A 392 6.49 -8.36 6.88
C TRP A 392 7.30 -9.37 7.71
N ARG A 393 7.73 -10.48 7.10
CA ARG A 393 8.51 -11.50 7.81
C ARG A 393 9.89 -10.98 8.23
N LYS A 394 10.54 -10.13 7.42
CA LYS A 394 11.80 -9.47 7.80
C LYS A 394 11.60 -8.51 8.97
N LEU A 395 10.52 -7.72 8.96
CA LEU A 395 10.13 -6.84 10.05
C LEU A 395 9.94 -7.64 11.36
N PHE A 396 9.22 -8.78 11.32
CA PHE A 396 9.02 -9.62 12.51
C PHE A 396 10.34 -10.10 13.10
N ARG A 397 11.27 -10.59 12.27
CA ARG A 397 12.58 -11.08 12.73
C ARG A 397 13.43 -9.96 13.29
N MET A 398 13.57 -8.86 12.57
CA MET A 398 14.40 -7.74 13.04
C MET A 398 13.84 -7.07 14.29
N TRP A 399 12.51 -7.05 14.43
CA TRP A 399 11.86 -6.61 15.66
C TRP A 399 12.17 -7.55 16.84
N ARG A 400 12.12 -8.87 16.62
CA ARG A 400 12.46 -9.86 17.65
C ARG A 400 13.90 -9.70 18.17
N ASP A 401 14.82 -9.33 17.30
CA ASP A 401 16.24 -9.13 17.67
C ASP A 401 16.46 -8.01 18.70
N VAL A 402 15.50 -7.10 18.84
CA VAL A 402 15.56 -5.94 19.73
C VAL A 402 14.39 -5.88 20.73
N SER A 403 13.58 -6.92 20.81
CA SER A 403 12.40 -6.97 21.67
C SER A 403 12.42 -8.23 22.55
N PHE A 404 11.42 -8.36 23.41
CA PHE A 404 11.24 -9.52 24.29
C PHE A 404 10.43 -10.62 23.60
N GLU A 405 10.51 -11.84 24.15
CA GLU A 405 9.61 -12.92 23.79
C GLU A 405 8.32 -12.83 24.60
N PRO A 406 7.15 -12.74 23.96
CA PRO A 406 5.90 -12.62 24.67
C PRO A 406 5.48 -13.96 25.29
N GLU A 407 4.72 -13.88 26.38
CA GLU A 407 4.01 -15.01 26.94
C GLU A 407 2.61 -15.11 26.31
N LEU A 408 2.22 -16.32 25.90
CA LEU A 408 0.89 -16.54 25.30
C LEU A 408 -0.24 -16.30 26.29
N SER A 409 -0.05 -16.64 27.55
CA SER A 409 -1.09 -16.64 28.58
C SER A 409 -0.61 -15.96 29.85
N GLU A 410 -1.48 -15.16 30.46
CA GLU A 410 -1.24 -14.60 31.81
C GLU A 410 -1.76 -15.52 32.92
N ASP A 411 -2.83 -16.31 32.64
CA ASP A 411 -3.51 -17.18 33.59
C ASP A 411 -4.01 -18.49 32.95
N TYR A 412 -3.63 -19.64 33.51
CA TYR A 412 -4.19 -20.99 33.28
C TYR A 412 -4.45 -21.38 31.80
N GLY A 413 -3.55 -20.97 30.87
CA GLY A 413 -3.59 -21.45 29.49
C GLY A 413 -4.60 -20.76 28.58
N LYS A 414 -5.28 -19.71 29.03
CA LYS A 414 -6.11 -18.87 28.16
C LYS A 414 -5.19 -17.91 27.40
N PRO A 415 -5.22 -17.91 26.05
CA PRO A 415 -4.43 -16.95 25.27
C PRO A 415 -4.81 -15.50 25.59
N ARG A 416 -3.80 -14.63 25.60
CA ARG A 416 -3.99 -13.20 25.65
C ARG A 416 -4.57 -12.73 24.31
N GLY A 417 -5.55 -11.84 24.35
CA GLY A 417 -6.14 -11.24 23.17
C GLY A 417 -7.08 -12.17 22.40
N ILE A 418 -7.43 -11.74 21.21
CA ILE A 418 -8.37 -12.41 20.30
C ILE A 418 -7.61 -12.87 19.05
N PRO A 419 -7.75 -14.13 18.61
CA PRO A 419 -7.23 -14.55 17.31
C PRO A 419 -7.77 -13.65 16.19
N PHE A 420 -6.89 -13.29 15.24
CA PHE A 420 -7.25 -12.36 14.15
C PHE A 420 -8.48 -12.83 13.37
N GLU A 421 -8.60 -14.11 13.10
CA GLU A 421 -9.74 -14.68 12.37
C GLU A 421 -11.07 -14.39 13.08
N THR A 422 -11.09 -14.50 14.38
CA THR A 422 -12.27 -14.13 15.20
C THR A 422 -12.48 -12.63 15.19
N TYR A 423 -11.42 -11.84 15.41
CA TYR A 423 -11.51 -10.38 15.40
C TYR A 423 -12.05 -9.81 14.08
N ALA A 424 -11.63 -10.39 12.95
CA ALA A 424 -12.10 -9.96 11.63
C ALA A 424 -13.59 -10.21 11.39
N LEU A 425 -14.15 -11.26 12.03
CA LEU A 425 -15.56 -11.65 11.91
C LEU A 425 -16.48 -10.95 12.91
N LEU A 426 -15.92 -10.35 13.97
CA LEU A 426 -16.77 -9.66 14.97
C LEU A 426 -17.41 -8.41 14.37
N ASP A 427 -18.73 -8.34 14.45
CA ASP A 427 -19.45 -7.10 14.24
C ASP A 427 -19.22 -6.18 15.45
N ILE A 428 -18.49 -5.11 15.21
CA ILE A 428 -18.14 -4.15 16.25
C ILE A 428 -19.32 -3.32 16.74
N TYR A 429 -20.45 -3.30 16.01
CA TYR A 429 -21.57 -2.42 16.35
C TYR A 429 -22.57 -3.06 17.30
N ASP A 430 -22.74 -4.38 17.31
CA ASP A 430 -23.86 -5.00 18.03
C ASP A 430 -23.51 -5.93 19.20
N SER A 431 -22.35 -6.53 19.29
CA SER A 431 -22.08 -7.53 20.34
C SER A 431 -20.61 -7.76 20.67
N ASN A 432 -19.77 -6.76 20.49
CA ASN A 432 -18.35 -6.91 20.74
C ASN A 432 -18.08 -6.99 22.27
N PRO A 433 -17.67 -8.14 22.81
CA PRO A 433 -17.37 -8.28 24.25
C PRO A 433 -16.15 -7.43 24.68
N TRP A 434 -15.44 -6.81 23.72
CA TRP A 434 -14.24 -5.99 23.90
C TRP A 434 -14.52 -4.48 23.92
N ARG A 435 -15.79 -4.07 23.83
CA ARG A 435 -16.20 -2.65 23.95
C ARG A 435 -15.72 -1.99 25.24
N ASP A 436 -15.56 -2.77 26.28
CA ASP A 436 -15.17 -2.26 27.61
C ASP A 436 -13.69 -1.84 27.70
N THR A 437 -12.88 -2.17 26.68
CA THR A 437 -11.46 -1.75 26.63
C THR A 437 -11.27 -0.40 25.94
N GLU A 438 -12.27 0.10 25.23
CA GLU A 438 -12.20 1.43 24.60
C GLU A 438 -12.93 2.48 25.45
N PRO A 439 -12.33 3.67 25.65
CA PRO A 439 -13.01 4.75 26.34
C PRO A 439 -14.29 5.13 25.58
N ALA A 440 -15.38 5.36 26.29
CA ALA A 440 -16.60 5.88 25.70
C ALA A 440 -16.30 7.17 24.92
N PRO A 441 -16.87 7.35 23.70
CA PRO A 441 -16.65 8.56 22.93
C PRO A 441 -17.05 9.76 23.77
N THR A 442 -16.09 10.65 24.05
CA THR A 442 -16.39 11.93 24.67
C THR A 442 -17.29 12.70 23.71
N SER A 443 -18.52 12.90 24.12
CA SER A 443 -19.48 13.74 23.39
C SER A 443 -18.86 15.12 23.19
N LYS A 444 -18.47 15.44 21.97
CA LYS A 444 -18.15 16.79 21.51
C LYS A 444 -19.34 17.35 20.77
#